data_b1d582fd899ffb266a4af0b5ccf90ce8
#
_entry.id   b1d582fd899ffb266a4af0b5ccf90ce8
#
_cell.length_a   1.000
_cell.length_b   1.000
_cell.length_c   1.000
_cell.angle_alpha   90.00
_cell.angle_beta   90.00
_cell.angle_gamma   90.00
#
_symmetry.space_group_name_H-M   'P 1'
#
loop_
_entity.id
_entity.type
_entity.pdbx_description
1 polymer ?
#
loop_
_entity_poly.entity_id
_entity_poly.type
_entity_poly.pdbx_seq_one_letter_code
_entity_poly.pdbx_strand_id
1 'polypeptide(L)'
;SYSGVDCSGLAMLSWAAAGVSLTHSSRAQYWEGTHVSLDSVQPGDLIFWSSDGSAGSIYHVAIYLGNDQMIEAPTFGVPVRVTGVRYSGIMPYAVRL
;
A
#
# COMPACT_ATOMS: atom_id res chain seq x y z
N SER A 1 13.71 6.30 12.15
CA SER A 1 12.63 7.21 11.78
C SER A 1 12.03 6.85 10.43
N TYR A 2 10.73 6.88 10.34
CA TYR A 2 10.03 6.57 9.09
C TYR A 2 9.93 7.76 8.14
N SER A 3 10.40 8.91 8.51
CA SER A 3 10.35 10.10 7.64
C SER A 3 11.25 9.97 6.40
N GLY A 4 12.17 9.02 6.38
CA GLY A 4 13.05 8.76 5.25
C GLY A 4 12.61 7.65 4.32
N VAL A 5 11.43 7.04 4.51
CA VAL A 5 10.95 5.96 3.64
C VAL A 5 9.90 6.48 2.67
N ASP A 6 9.82 5.84 1.49
CA ASP A 6 8.72 6.05 0.55
C ASP A 6 7.58 5.05 0.81
N CYS A 7 6.53 5.10 -0.01
CA CYS A 7 5.34 4.27 0.21
C CYS A 7 5.62 2.77 0.14
N SER A 8 6.39 2.32 -0.86
CA SER A 8 6.73 0.91 -1.00
C SER A 8 7.74 0.47 0.05
N GLY A 9 8.62 1.37 0.48
CA GLY A 9 9.56 1.12 1.57
C GLY A 9 8.85 0.91 2.90
N LEU A 10 7.82 1.69 3.18
CA LEU A 10 6.99 1.49 4.38
C LEU A 10 6.36 0.11 4.39
N ALA A 11 5.73 -0.30 3.27
CA ALA A 11 5.12 -1.62 3.16
C ALA A 11 6.15 -2.73 3.33
N MET A 12 7.30 -2.61 2.67
CA MET A 12 8.40 -3.57 2.75
C MET A 12 8.89 -3.74 4.18
N LEU A 13 9.15 -2.65 4.89
CA LEU A 13 9.65 -2.70 6.27
C LEU A 13 8.61 -3.22 7.24
N SER A 14 7.35 -2.83 7.07
CA SER A 14 6.27 -3.26 7.97
C SER A 14 6.05 -4.76 7.89
N TRP A 15 6.07 -5.35 6.70
CA TRP A 15 5.87 -6.78 6.54
C TRP A 15 7.13 -7.59 6.77
N ALA A 16 8.32 -7.02 6.58
CA ALA A 16 9.57 -7.67 6.96
C ALA A 16 9.61 -7.98 8.46
N ALA A 17 9.07 -7.10 9.29
CA ALA A 17 8.97 -7.33 10.72
C ALA A 17 8.07 -8.53 11.07
N ALA A 18 7.14 -8.89 10.19
CA ALA A 18 6.26 -10.05 10.35
C ALA A 18 6.80 -11.30 9.60
N GLY A 19 8.01 -11.24 9.07
CA GLY A 19 8.63 -12.34 8.34
C GLY A 19 8.23 -12.46 6.88
N VAL A 20 7.57 -11.46 6.33
CA VAL A 20 7.15 -11.44 4.92
C VAL A 20 8.09 -10.54 4.12
N SER A 21 8.70 -11.11 3.07
CA SER A 21 9.60 -10.38 2.17
C SER A 21 8.81 -9.78 1.02
N LEU A 22 8.96 -8.47 0.82
CA LEU A 22 8.36 -7.75 -0.31
C LEU A 22 9.45 -7.05 -1.11
N THR A 23 9.23 -6.96 -2.42
CA THR A 23 10.08 -6.15 -3.30
C THR A 23 9.87 -4.67 -3.00
N HIS A 24 10.93 -3.87 -3.07
CA HIS A 24 10.85 -2.41 -2.85
C HIS A 24 10.31 -1.72 -4.13
N SER A 25 9.06 -2.03 -4.47
CA SER A 25 8.36 -1.45 -5.61
C SER A 25 6.86 -1.67 -5.44
N SER A 26 6.07 -0.59 -5.49
CA SER A 26 4.61 -0.71 -5.38
C SER A 26 4.01 -1.55 -6.51
N ARG A 27 4.55 -1.44 -7.72
CA ARG A 27 4.09 -2.25 -8.86
C ARG A 27 4.35 -3.74 -8.65
N ALA A 28 5.54 -4.09 -8.13
CA ALA A 28 5.87 -5.48 -7.84
C ALA A 28 5.05 -6.02 -6.66
N GLN A 29 4.87 -5.23 -5.62
CA GLN A 29 4.11 -5.63 -4.43
C GLN A 29 2.67 -5.98 -4.77
N TYR A 30 2.08 -5.36 -5.78
CA TYR A 30 0.72 -5.66 -6.23
C TYR A 30 0.55 -7.14 -6.64
N TRP A 31 1.63 -7.81 -7.02
CA TRP A 31 1.63 -9.20 -7.46
C TRP A 31 2.17 -10.18 -6.42
N GLU A 32 2.56 -9.72 -5.24
CA GLU A 32 3.29 -10.53 -4.25
C GLU A 32 2.39 -11.15 -3.18
N GLY A 33 1.07 -11.05 -3.32
CA GLY A 33 0.10 -11.66 -2.42
C GLY A 33 -1.18 -12.00 -3.14
N THR A 34 -2.21 -12.30 -2.35
CA THR A 34 -3.53 -12.64 -2.89
C THR A 34 -4.33 -11.38 -3.17
N HIS A 35 -4.86 -11.25 -4.38
CA HIS A 35 -5.77 -10.17 -4.73
C HIS A 35 -7.13 -10.40 -4.06
N VAL A 36 -7.60 -9.40 -3.33
CA VAL A 36 -8.93 -9.39 -2.73
C VAL A 36 -9.68 -8.16 -3.22
N SER A 37 -10.99 -8.31 -3.45
CA SER A 37 -11.80 -7.17 -3.84
C SER A 37 -11.66 -6.04 -2.81
N LEU A 38 -11.62 -4.80 -3.28
CA LEU A 38 -11.55 -3.66 -2.38
C LEU A 38 -12.74 -3.63 -1.40
N ASP A 39 -13.90 -4.16 -1.81
CA ASP A 39 -15.08 -4.28 -0.95
C ASP A 39 -14.86 -5.24 0.23
N SER A 40 -13.88 -6.11 0.13
CA SER A 40 -13.54 -7.11 1.16
C SER A 40 -12.22 -6.81 1.86
N VAL A 41 -11.68 -5.60 1.69
CA VAL A 41 -10.41 -5.20 2.28
C VAL A 41 -10.46 -5.27 3.81
N GLN A 42 -9.39 -5.76 4.42
CA GLN A 42 -9.25 -5.92 5.87
C GLN A 42 -7.99 -5.19 6.36
N PRO A 43 -7.94 -4.84 7.66
CA PRO A 43 -6.74 -4.24 8.22
C PRO A 43 -5.49 -5.07 7.94
N GLY A 44 -4.43 -4.41 7.50
CA GLY A 44 -3.17 -5.04 7.11
C GLY A 44 -3.03 -5.29 5.63
N ASP A 45 -4.13 -5.28 4.86
CA ASP A 45 -4.06 -5.42 3.41
C ASP A 45 -3.38 -4.21 2.79
N LEU A 46 -2.66 -4.43 1.68
CA LEU A 46 -2.07 -3.34 0.90
C LEU A 46 -3.10 -2.82 -0.11
N ILE A 47 -3.21 -1.52 -0.20
CA ILE A 47 -4.07 -0.83 -1.16
C ILE A 47 -3.20 0.04 -2.08
N PHE A 48 -3.61 0.16 -3.35
CA PHE A 48 -2.76 0.69 -4.42
C PHE A 48 -3.49 1.73 -5.25
N TRP A 49 -2.74 2.67 -5.80
CA TRP A 49 -3.25 3.71 -6.71
C TRP A 49 -2.51 3.65 -8.04
N SER A 50 -3.26 3.86 -9.12
CA SER A 50 -2.75 3.87 -10.48
C SER A 50 -3.24 5.11 -11.22
N SER A 51 -2.41 5.65 -12.09
CA SER A 51 -2.76 6.83 -12.87
C SER A 51 -3.79 6.55 -13.96
N ASP A 52 -3.92 5.30 -14.40
CA ASP A 52 -4.82 4.91 -15.51
C ASP A 52 -5.61 3.63 -15.25
N GLY A 53 -5.54 3.07 -14.04
CA GLY A 53 -6.22 1.83 -13.66
C GLY A 53 -5.47 0.56 -14.02
N SER A 54 -4.32 0.64 -14.68
CA SER A 54 -3.50 -0.53 -14.98
C SER A 54 -2.46 -0.78 -13.89
N ALA A 55 -2.10 -2.05 -13.69
CA ALA A 55 -1.08 -2.43 -12.72
C ALA A 55 0.30 -1.85 -13.07
N GLY A 56 0.59 -1.70 -14.36
CA GLY A 56 1.86 -1.12 -14.82
C GLY A 56 2.02 0.36 -14.49
N SER A 57 0.94 1.05 -14.19
CA SER A 57 0.92 2.48 -13.88
C SER A 57 0.71 2.76 -12.39
N ILE A 58 0.83 1.75 -11.53
CA ILE A 58 0.75 1.92 -10.08
C ILE A 58 1.89 2.82 -9.62
N TYR A 59 1.55 3.85 -8.84
CA TYR A 59 2.53 4.82 -8.35
C TYR A 59 2.54 4.94 -6.82
N HIS A 60 1.58 4.33 -6.12
CA HIS A 60 1.47 4.48 -4.66
C HIS A 60 0.86 3.23 -4.03
N VAL A 61 1.30 2.93 -2.81
CA VAL A 61 0.76 1.86 -1.97
C VAL A 61 0.64 2.37 -0.53
N ALA A 62 -0.38 1.87 0.17
CA ALA A 62 -0.58 2.15 1.59
C ALA A 62 -1.07 0.88 2.29
N ILE A 63 -1.05 0.88 3.61
CA ILE A 63 -1.53 -0.22 4.45
C ILE A 63 -2.90 0.19 4.99
N TYR A 64 -3.92 -0.63 4.71
CA TYR A 64 -5.27 -0.38 5.21
C TYR A 64 -5.35 -0.68 6.71
N LEU A 65 -6.00 0.20 7.47
CA LEU A 65 -6.13 0.05 8.92
C LEU A 65 -7.55 -0.31 9.36
N GLY A 66 -8.51 -0.35 8.42
CA GLY A 66 -9.92 -0.48 8.75
C GLY A 66 -10.58 0.88 8.91
N ASN A 67 -11.91 0.91 8.94
CA ASN A 67 -12.71 2.11 9.13
C ASN A 67 -12.34 3.25 8.17
N ASP A 68 -12.07 2.92 6.92
CA ASP A 68 -11.68 3.88 5.88
C ASP A 68 -10.39 4.66 6.20
N GLN A 69 -9.52 4.09 7.03
CA GLN A 69 -8.23 4.68 7.39
C GLN A 69 -7.07 3.89 6.81
N MET A 70 -5.97 4.57 6.54
CA MET A 70 -4.74 3.95 6.06
C MET A 70 -3.52 4.59 6.70
N ILE A 71 -2.40 3.86 6.71
CA ILE A 71 -1.09 4.42 7.04
C ILE A 71 -0.26 4.44 5.76
N GLU A 72 0.37 5.58 5.50
CA GLU A 72 1.13 5.80 4.27
C GLU A 72 2.34 6.68 4.50
N ALA A 73 3.34 6.50 3.61
CA ALA A 73 4.41 7.45 3.40
C ALA A 73 4.14 8.12 2.05
N PRO A 74 3.60 9.35 1.99
CA PRO A 74 3.13 9.94 0.73
C PRO A 74 4.24 10.15 -0.30
N THR A 75 5.40 10.63 0.16
CA THR A 75 6.60 10.80 -0.68
C THR A 75 7.82 10.65 0.20
N PHE A 76 8.98 10.38 -0.42
CA PHE A 76 10.25 10.33 0.31
C PHE A 76 10.49 11.66 1.03
N GLY A 77 10.86 11.57 2.31
CA GLY A 77 11.11 12.74 3.14
C GLY A 77 9.89 13.34 3.82
N VAL A 78 8.68 12.91 3.44
CA VAL A 78 7.44 13.31 4.12
C VAL A 78 7.14 12.28 5.20
N PRO A 79 6.79 12.71 6.43
CA PRO A 79 6.53 11.77 7.52
C PRO A 79 5.42 10.78 7.19
N VAL A 80 5.57 9.56 7.69
CA VAL A 80 4.51 8.54 7.69
C VAL A 80 3.30 9.09 8.44
N ARG A 81 2.11 8.89 7.90
CA ARG A 81 0.88 9.40 8.51
C ARG A 81 -0.28 8.41 8.44
N VAL A 82 -1.19 8.54 9.37
CA VAL A 82 -2.50 7.89 9.33
C VAL A 82 -3.50 8.92 8.78
N THR A 83 -4.26 8.53 7.77
CA THR A 83 -5.23 9.42 7.13
C THR A 83 -6.38 8.61 6.54
N GLY A 84 -7.46 9.29 6.12
CA GLY A 84 -8.56 8.65 5.42
C GLY A 84 -8.13 8.11 4.06
N VAL A 85 -8.72 6.99 3.65
CA VAL A 85 -8.44 6.40 2.34
C VAL A 85 -8.96 7.32 1.24
N ARG A 86 -8.12 7.61 0.25
CA ARG A 86 -8.51 8.32 -0.97
C ARG A 86 -8.98 7.29 -1.99
N TYR A 87 -10.25 7.31 -2.37
CA TYR A 87 -10.78 6.31 -3.30
C TYR A 87 -10.60 6.71 -4.77
N SER A 88 -10.30 7.96 -5.08
CA SER A 88 -10.00 8.38 -6.45
C SER A 88 -8.68 7.79 -6.91
N GLY A 89 -8.69 7.06 -8.02
CA GLY A 89 -7.49 6.43 -8.58
C GLY A 89 -7.08 5.13 -7.91
N ILE A 90 -7.82 4.65 -6.91
CA ILE A 90 -7.47 3.41 -6.21
C ILE A 90 -7.74 2.19 -7.12
N MET A 91 -6.87 1.20 -7.03
CA MET A 91 -7.04 -0.06 -7.77
C MET A 91 -8.22 -0.86 -7.20
N PRO A 92 -8.93 -1.64 -8.03
CA PRO A 92 -10.10 -2.39 -7.58
C PRO A 92 -9.77 -3.58 -6.66
N TYR A 93 -8.50 -3.96 -6.58
CA TYR A 93 -8.05 -5.04 -5.72
C TYR A 93 -7.02 -4.56 -4.72
N ALA A 94 -7.19 -5.00 -3.46
CA ALA A 94 -6.14 -4.94 -2.44
C ALA A 94 -5.31 -6.22 -2.51
N VAL A 95 -4.18 -6.24 -1.82
CA VAL A 95 -3.32 -7.42 -1.74
C VAL A 95 -3.22 -7.87 -0.30
N ARG A 96 -3.54 -9.13 -0.05
CA ARG A 96 -3.43 -9.77 1.26
C ARG A 96 -2.21 -10.67 1.27
N LEU A 97 -1.36 -10.45 2.23
CA LEU A 97 -0.08 -11.18 2.38
C LEU A 97 -0.16 -12.38 3.30
#